data_45504d27d71a377df339585cda521e4c
#
_entry.id   45504d27d71a377df339585cda521e4c
#
_cell.length_a   1.000
_cell.length_b   1.000
_cell.length_c   1.000
_cell.angle_alpha   90.00
_cell.angle_beta   90.00
_cell.angle_gamma   90.00
#
_symmetry.space_group_name_H-M   'P 1'
#
loop_
_entity.id
_entity.type
_entity.pdbx_description
1 polymer ?
#
loop_
_entity_poly.entity_id
_entity_poly.type
_entity_poly.pdbx_seq_one_letter_code
_entity_poly.pdbx_strand_id
1 'polypeptide(L)'
;MIRLLLSDLRRHAGSWAWTAVVAVVAASAVAGQFRVAHGAFAAAEAAGDPTMIDGAESVSGIIIIGVVFAAVTVLSSTSNLAVSQRERDHGLWKALGMSPSMVRLVIHGQLLALGTLTSLVAVPLSLPISRFMMHRLISDGAALPGAVPQWKLADLIWTAIISAGTLVIGGRGAAKRASRTPEAL
;
A
#
# COMPACT_ATOMS: atom_id res chain seq x y z
N MET A 1 -0.17 22.58 -12.54
CA MET A 1 0.45 21.53 -11.72
C MET A 1 -0.07 20.12 -12.07
N ILE A 2 -1.36 19.87 -12.10
CA ILE A 2 -1.93 18.53 -12.42
C ILE A 2 -1.48 18.02 -13.80
N ARG A 3 -1.42 18.88 -14.83
CA ARG A 3 -0.94 18.52 -16.18
C ARG A 3 0.53 18.11 -16.18
N LEU A 4 1.38 18.73 -15.39
CA LEU A 4 2.79 18.36 -15.25
C LEU A 4 2.94 17.00 -14.56
N LEU A 5 2.17 16.74 -13.51
CA LEU A 5 2.13 15.44 -12.81
C LEU A 5 1.72 14.31 -13.77
N LEU A 6 0.65 14.52 -14.55
CA LEU A 6 0.16 13.53 -15.51
C LEU A 6 1.11 13.31 -16.69
N SER A 7 1.72 14.38 -17.22
CA SER A 7 2.68 14.27 -18.33
C SER A 7 3.96 13.56 -17.90
N ASP A 8 4.44 13.80 -16.69
CA ASP A 8 5.61 13.14 -16.13
C ASP A 8 5.36 11.65 -15.85
N LEU A 9 4.22 11.32 -15.24
CA LEU A 9 3.77 9.93 -15.06
C LEU A 9 3.69 9.17 -16.39
N ARG A 10 3.18 9.81 -17.44
CA ARG A 10 3.07 9.19 -18.77
C ARG A 10 4.41 9.02 -19.47
N ARG A 11 5.32 9.98 -19.30
CA ARG A 11 6.66 9.94 -19.90
C ARG A 11 7.58 8.90 -19.27
N HIS A 12 7.38 8.63 -17.98
CA HIS A 12 8.16 7.68 -17.18
C HIS A 12 7.33 6.47 -16.73
N ALA A 13 6.29 6.12 -17.49
CA ALA A 13 5.37 5.03 -17.15
C ALA A 13 6.09 3.71 -16.84
N GLY A 14 7.20 3.40 -17.54
CA GLY A 14 7.96 2.17 -17.30
C GLY A 14 8.61 2.08 -15.91
N SER A 15 9.17 3.17 -15.40
CA SER A 15 9.79 3.17 -14.06
C SER A 15 8.75 3.17 -12.94
N TRP A 16 7.57 3.83 -13.15
CA TRP A 16 6.47 3.82 -12.22
C TRP A 16 5.66 2.52 -12.26
N ALA A 17 5.62 1.85 -13.42
CA ALA A 17 4.86 0.60 -13.58
C ALA A 17 5.32 -0.46 -12.59
N TRP A 18 6.64 -0.65 -12.40
CA TRP A 18 7.15 -1.62 -11.45
C TRP A 18 6.78 -1.29 -10.01
N THR A 19 6.95 -0.01 -9.62
CA THR A 19 6.53 0.47 -8.30
C THR A 19 5.03 0.30 -8.09
N ALA A 20 4.20 0.57 -9.12
CA ALA A 20 2.77 0.36 -9.08
C ALA A 20 2.41 -1.12 -8.90
N VAL A 21 3.07 -2.03 -9.62
CA VAL A 21 2.85 -3.48 -9.48
C VAL A 21 3.13 -3.93 -8.05
N VAL A 22 4.29 -3.55 -7.50
CA VAL A 22 4.65 -3.88 -6.12
C VAL A 22 3.65 -3.29 -5.13
N ALA A 23 3.23 -2.04 -5.36
CA ALA A 23 2.24 -1.38 -4.50
C ALA A 23 0.86 -2.06 -4.58
N VAL A 24 0.41 -2.48 -5.76
CA VAL A 24 -0.84 -3.24 -5.93
C VAL A 24 -0.76 -4.57 -5.20
N VAL A 25 0.33 -5.32 -5.33
CA VAL A 25 0.50 -6.62 -4.65
C VAL A 25 0.47 -6.44 -3.13
N ALA A 26 1.24 -5.50 -2.60
CA ALA A 26 1.29 -5.22 -1.16
C ALA A 26 -0.08 -4.75 -0.63
N ALA A 27 -0.73 -3.82 -1.33
CA ALA A 27 -2.06 -3.34 -0.97
C ALA A 27 -3.13 -4.45 -1.06
N SER A 28 -3.02 -5.37 -2.04
CA SER A 28 -3.93 -6.51 -2.17
C SER A 28 -3.78 -7.50 -1.02
N ALA A 29 -2.56 -7.71 -0.52
CA ALA A 29 -2.32 -8.53 0.66
C ALA A 29 -2.95 -7.91 1.91
N VAL A 30 -2.78 -6.60 2.12
CA VAL A 30 -3.39 -5.86 3.24
C VAL A 30 -4.92 -5.90 3.16
N ALA A 31 -5.50 -5.57 2.01
CA ALA A 31 -6.95 -5.60 1.80
C ALA A 31 -7.51 -7.03 1.95
N GLY A 32 -6.77 -8.04 1.49
CA GLY A 32 -7.14 -9.44 1.63
C GLY A 32 -7.21 -9.87 3.09
N GLN A 33 -6.26 -9.41 3.89
CA GLN A 33 -6.22 -9.71 5.32
C GLN A 33 -7.38 -9.07 6.09
N PHE A 34 -7.76 -7.82 5.78
CA PHE A 34 -8.95 -7.22 6.38
C PHE A 34 -10.22 -8.00 6.06
N ARG A 35 -10.38 -8.47 4.81
CA ARG A 35 -11.51 -9.32 4.42
C ARG A 35 -11.57 -10.62 5.20
N VAL A 36 -10.42 -11.28 5.39
CA VAL A 36 -10.32 -12.52 6.16
C VAL A 36 -10.69 -12.27 7.62
N ALA A 37 -10.15 -11.22 8.21
CA ALA A 37 -10.46 -10.85 9.59
C ALA A 37 -11.96 -10.62 9.79
N HIS A 38 -12.60 -9.80 8.95
CA HIS A 38 -14.04 -9.52 9.05
C HIS A 38 -14.89 -10.80 8.87
N GLY A 39 -14.47 -11.68 7.96
CA GLY A 39 -15.16 -12.96 7.76
C GLY A 39 -15.00 -13.92 8.95
N ALA A 40 -13.83 -14.00 9.55
CA ALA A 40 -13.56 -14.80 10.73
C ALA A 40 -14.36 -14.30 11.95
N PHE A 41 -14.39 -12.96 12.15
CA PHE A 41 -15.21 -12.34 13.20
C PHE A 41 -16.70 -12.64 13.03
N ALA A 42 -17.23 -12.42 11.84
CA ALA A 42 -18.66 -12.64 11.59
C ALA A 42 -19.06 -14.12 11.82
N ALA A 43 -18.17 -15.06 11.48
CA ALA A 43 -18.41 -16.47 11.74
C ALA A 43 -18.36 -16.80 13.24
N ALA A 44 -17.43 -16.20 14.00
CA ALA A 44 -17.32 -16.38 15.44
C ALA A 44 -18.53 -15.78 16.19
N GLU A 45 -18.96 -14.57 15.79
CA GLU A 45 -20.18 -13.94 16.34
C GLU A 45 -21.43 -14.81 16.08
N ALA A 46 -21.55 -15.38 14.89
CA ALA A 46 -22.67 -16.26 14.53
C ALA A 46 -22.67 -17.57 15.34
N ALA A 47 -21.50 -18.06 15.75
CA ALA A 47 -21.37 -19.23 16.62
C ALA A 47 -21.78 -18.94 18.07
N GLY A 48 -21.74 -17.67 18.51
CA GLY A 48 -22.17 -17.24 19.85
C GLY A 48 -21.25 -17.70 20.98
N ASP A 49 -20.03 -18.13 20.67
CA ASP A 49 -19.05 -18.57 21.68
C ASP A 49 -18.00 -17.46 21.91
N PRO A 50 -17.96 -16.87 23.12
CA PRO A 50 -16.99 -15.81 23.43
C PRO A 50 -15.52 -16.22 23.22
N THR A 51 -15.18 -17.48 23.46
CA THR A 51 -13.79 -17.96 23.29
C THR A 51 -13.38 -17.98 21.83
N MET A 52 -14.30 -18.24 20.93
CA MET A 52 -14.09 -18.17 19.48
C MET A 52 -13.93 -16.74 18.98
N ILE A 53 -14.65 -15.79 19.56
CA ILE A 53 -14.52 -14.35 19.25
C ILE A 53 -13.14 -13.86 19.67
N ASP A 54 -12.72 -14.13 20.90
CA ASP A 54 -11.40 -13.74 21.42
C ASP A 54 -10.26 -14.38 20.62
N GLY A 55 -10.43 -15.65 20.22
CA GLY A 55 -9.50 -16.36 19.36
C GLY A 55 -9.39 -15.72 17.96
N ALA A 56 -10.51 -15.42 17.31
CA ALA A 56 -10.55 -14.77 16.00
C ALA A 56 -9.91 -13.37 16.06
N GLU A 57 -10.14 -12.61 17.14
CA GLU A 57 -9.51 -11.31 17.37
C GLU A 57 -8.00 -11.43 17.48
N SER A 58 -7.52 -12.27 18.34
CA SER A 58 -6.09 -12.45 18.61
C SER A 58 -5.33 -12.91 17.36
N VAL A 59 -5.80 -13.93 16.66
CA VAL A 59 -5.17 -14.48 15.46
C VAL A 59 -5.20 -13.45 14.33
N SER A 60 -6.36 -12.82 14.08
CA SER A 60 -6.47 -11.81 13.04
C SER A 60 -5.59 -10.60 13.32
N GLY A 61 -5.52 -10.15 14.57
CA GLY A 61 -4.67 -9.02 14.98
C GLY A 61 -3.19 -9.28 14.70
N ILE A 62 -2.67 -10.44 15.10
CA ILE A 62 -1.26 -10.81 14.86
C ILE A 62 -0.95 -10.86 13.35
N ILE A 63 -1.82 -11.48 12.56
CA ILE A 63 -1.61 -11.61 11.12
C ILE A 63 -1.69 -10.24 10.44
N ILE A 64 -2.64 -9.39 10.80
CA ILE A 64 -2.76 -8.02 10.27
C ILE A 64 -1.48 -7.23 10.54
N ILE A 65 -0.98 -7.25 11.78
CA ILE A 65 0.26 -6.56 12.14
C ILE A 65 1.43 -7.06 11.28
N GLY A 66 1.58 -8.38 11.12
CA GLY A 66 2.63 -8.98 10.30
C GLY A 66 2.54 -8.56 8.83
N VAL A 67 1.35 -8.62 8.23
CA VAL A 67 1.12 -8.24 6.82
C VAL A 67 1.33 -6.74 6.60
N VAL A 68 0.84 -5.90 7.52
CA VAL A 68 1.05 -4.45 7.44
C VAL A 68 2.53 -4.12 7.57
N PHE A 69 3.25 -4.74 8.51
CA PHE A 69 4.69 -4.53 8.68
C PHE A 69 5.49 -4.93 7.42
N ALA A 70 5.17 -6.09 6.84
CA ALA A 70 5.77 -6.53 5.58
C ALA A 70 5.48 -5.56 4.43
N ALA A 71 4.22 -5.12 4.30
CA ALA A 71 3.82 -4.14 3.29
C ALA A 71 4.56 -2.80 3.47
N VAL A 72 4.65 -2.30 4.70
CA VAL A 72 5.40 -1.08 5.03
C VAL A 72 6.87 -1.21 4.63
N THR A 73 7.51 -2.32 4.94
CA THR A 73 8.92 -2.57 4.60
C THR A 73 9.12 -2.57 3.08
N VAL A 74 8.33 -3.33 2.35
CA VAL A 74 8.43 -3.46 0.89
C VAL A 74 8.12 -2.13 0.19
N LEU A 75 7.02 -1.46 0.57
CA LEU A 75 6.62 -0.19 -0.04
C LEU A 75 7.61 0.93 0.26
N SER A 76 8.17 1.00 1.49
CA SER A 76 9.17 2.00 1.84
C SER A 76 10.45 1.81 1.03
N SER A 77 10.93 0.58 0.89
CA SER A 77 12.12 0.28 0.09
C SER A 77 11.89 0.60 -1.39
N THR A 78 10.75 0.19 -1.94
CA THR A 78 10.40 0.42 -3.33
C THR A 78 10.24 1.90 -3.66
N SER A 79 9.57 2.67 -2.78
CA SER A 79 9.39 4.11 -2.99
C SER A 79 10.72 4.87 -2.89
N ASN A 80 11.61 4.48 -1.96
CA ASN A 80 12.94 5.08 -1.85
C ASN A 80 13.75 4.84 -3.14
N LEU A 81 13.73 3.61 -3.67
CA LEU A 81 14.40 3.27 -4.92
C LEU A 81 13.81 4.03 -6.11
N ALA A 82 12.48 4.09 -6.23
CA ALA A 82 11.80 4.78 -7.33
C ALA A 82 12.14 6.27 -7.38
N VAL A 83 12.24 6.94 -6.23
CA VAL A 83 12.61 8.35 -6.14
C VAL A 83 14.10 8.55 -6.43
N SER A 84 14.99 7.67 -5.91
CA SER A 84 16.44 7.80 -6.11
C SER A 84 16.85 7.57 -7.58
N GLN A 85 16.18 6.68 -8.30
CA GLN A 85 16.41 6.47 -9.73
C GLN A 85 16.15 7.73 -10.59
N ARG A 86 15.43 8.73 -10.06
CA ARG A 86 15.03 9.95 -10.75
C ARG A 86 15.76 11.20 -10.26
N GLU A 87 16.85 11.04 -9.53
CA GLU A 87 17.60 12.20 -9.01
C GLU A 87 18.06 13.15 -10.12
N ARG A 88 18.41 12.63 -11.32
CA ARG A 88 18.78 13.44 -12.47
C ARG A 88 17.62 14.32 -12.96
N ASP A 89 16.40 13.75 -13.05
CA ASP A 89 15.22 14.50 -13.50
C ASP A 89 14.88 15.62 -12.51
N HIS A 90 15.00 15.31 -11.20
CA HIS A 90 14.81 16.29 -10.14
C HIS A 90 15.85 17.42 -10.17
N GLY A 91 17.10 17.10 -10.57
CA GLY A 91 18.15 18.09 -10.81
C GLY A 91 17.80 19.05 -11.95
N LEU A 92 17.27 18.52 -13.07
CA LEU A 92 16.81 19.32 -14.19
C LEU A 92 15.67 20.27 -13.82
N TRP A 93 14.71 19.84 -13.00
CA TRP A 93 13.63 20.71 -12.53
C TRP A 93 14.14 21.89 -11.70
N LYS A 94 15.19 21.67 -10.92
CA LYS A 94 15.85 22.75 -10.15
C LYS A 94 16.59 23.72 -11.06
N ALA A 95 17.29 23.21 -12.08
CA ALA A 95 17.95 24.05 -13.09
C ALA A 95 16.93 24.91 -13.87
N LEU A 96 15.68 24.47 -14.00
CA LEU A 96 14.58 25.23 -14.57
C LEU A 96 13.92 26.20 -13.55
N GLY A 97 14.50 26.39 -12.37
CA GLY A 97 14.04 27.35 -11.37
C GLY A 97 13.02 26.83 -10.35
N MET A 98 12.77 25.50 -10.29
CA MET A 98 11.88 24.95 -9.25
C MET A 98 12.54 25.01 -7.86
N SER A 99 11.83 25.54 -6.88
CA SER A 99 12.31 25.55 -5.50
C SER A 99 12.38 24.12 -4.92
N PRO A 100 13.31 23.85 -3.99
CA PRO A 100 13.43 22.55 -3.33
C PRO A 100 12.14 22.09 -2.63
N SER A 101 11.34 23.02 -2.15
CA SER A 101 10.03 22.72 -1.55
C SER A 101 9.01 22.25 -2.58
N MET A 102 9.00 22.86 -3.77
CA MET A 102 8.14 22.45 -4.87
C MET A 102 8.49 21.04 -5.39
N VAL A 103 9.78 20.74 -5.54
CA VAL A 103 10.23 19.39 -5.93
C VAL A 103 9.73 18.34 -4.93
N ARG A 104 9.89 18.60 -3.62
CA ARG A 104 9.38 17.69 -2.58
C ARG A 104 7.87 17.53 -2.64
N LEU A 105 7.12 18.62 -2.83
CA LEU A 105 5.67 18.57 -2.92
C LEU A 105 5.20 17.73 -4.10
N VAL A 106 5.85 17.86 -5.26
CA VAL A 106 5.55 17.06 -6.45
C VAL A 106 5.81 15.58 -6.20
N ILE A 107 6.97 15.23 -5.64
CA ILE A 107 7.31 13.83 -5.31
C ILE A 107 6.28 13.22 -4.34
N HIS A 108 5.97 13.91 -3.24
CA HIS A 108 4.98 13.41 -2.28
C HIS A 108 3.58 13.30 -2.90
N GLY A 109 3.20 14.24 -3.77
CA GLY A 109 1.93 14.19 -4.51
C GLY A 109 1.84 12.98 -5.45
N GLN A 110 2.94 12.66 -6.15
CA GLN A 110 3.02 11.46 -7.02
C GLN A 110 2.91 10.17 -6.20
N LEU A 111 3.63 10.06 -5.08
CA LEU A 111 3.59 8.88 -4.21
C LEU A 111 2.20 8.70 -3.57
N LEU A 112 1.57 9.78 -3.14
CA LEU A 112 0.21 9.76 -2.60
C LEU A 112 -0.81 9.33 -3.65
N ALA A 113 -0.74 9.90 -4.85
CA ALA A 113 -1.60 9.53 -5.97
C ALA A 113 -1.41 8.05 -6.35
N LEU A 114 -0.15 7.60 -6.43
CA LEU A 114 0.17 6.21 -6.72
C LEU A 114 -0.42 5.26 -5.66
N GLY A 115 -0.20 5.55 -4.37
CA GLY A 115 -0.72 4.72 -3.27
C GLY A 115 -2.24 4.65 -3.24
N THR A 116 -2.92 5.76 -3.53
CA THR A 116 -4.38 5.80 -3.60
C THR A 116 -4.91 5.02 -4.80
N LEU A 117 -4.34 5.23 -5.99
CA LEU A 117 -4.77 4.54 -7.20
C LEU A 117 -4.51 3.03 -7.13
N THR A 118 -3.35 2.62 -6.60
CA THR A 118 -3.03 1.20 -6.43
C THR A 118 -3.95 0.52 -5.42
N SER A 119 -4.43 1.22 -4.39
CA SER A 119 -5.40 0.69 -3.44
C SER A 119 -6.77 0.42 -4.09
N LEU A 120 -7.21 1.28 -5.01
CA LEU A 120 -8.45 1.05 -5.77
C LEU A 120 -8.38 -0.22 -6.61
N VAL A 121 -7.23 -0.50 -7.22
CA VAL A 121 -7.00 -1.73 -8.01
C VAL A 121 -6.81 -2.94 -7.08
N ALA A 122 -6.19 -2.75 -5.92
CA ALA A 122 -5.90 -3.79 -4.96
C ALA A 122 -7.16 -4.43 -4.35
N VAL A 123 -8.20 -3.64 -4.11
CA VAL A 123 -9.45 -4.12 -3.49
C VAL A 123 -10.11 -5.27 -4.28
N PRO A 124 -10.36 -5.16 -5.59
CA PRO A 124 -10.87 -6.30 -6.34
C PRO A 124 -9.87 -7.48 -6.42
N LEU A 125 -8.57 -7.19 -6.55
CA LEU A 125 -7.53 -8.22 -6.60
C LEU A 125 -7.32 -8.94 -5.26
N SER A 126 -7.73 -8.36 -4.15
CA SER A 126 -7.67 -9.00 -2.83
C SER A 126 -8.66 -10.16 -2.69
N LEU A 127 -9.68 -10.27 -3.56
CA LEU A 127 -10.73 -11.29 -3.45
C LEU A 127 -10.19 -12.72 -3.60
N PRO A 128 -9.41 -13.07 -4.65
CA PRO A 128 -8.84 -14.42 -4.74
C PRO A 128 -7.85 -14.70 -3.60
N ILE A 129 -7.08 -13.71 -3.17
CA ILE A 129 -6.13 -13.85 -2.06
C ILE A 129 -6.88 -14.17 -0.76
N SER A 130 -7.91 -13.39 -0.43
CA SER A 130 -8.69 -13.60 0.79
C SER A 130 -9.45 -14.93 0.80
N ARG A 131 -9.96 -15.38 -0.35
CA ARG A 131 -10.59 -16.70 -0.47
C ARG A 131 -9.59 -17.83 -0.23
N PHE A 132 -8.42 -17.73 -0.83
CA PHE A 132 -7.34 -18.71 -0.63
C PHE A 132 -6.89 -18.76 0.83
N MET A 133 -6.66 -17.60 1.45
CA MET A 133 -6.27 -17.52 2.86
C MET A 133 -7.34 -18.08 3.79
N MET A 134 -8.61 -17.72 3.58
CA MET A 134 -9.71 -18.22 4.39
C MET A 134 -9.84 -19.74 4.27
N HIS A 135 -9.72 -20.28 3.06
CA HIS A 135 -9.73 -21.73 2.85
C HIS A 135 -8.60 -22.42 3.63
N ARG A 136 -7.40 -21.85 3.65
CA ARG A 136 -6.27 -22.36 4.44
C ARG A 136 -6.57 -22.31 5.95
N LEU A 137 -7.06 -21.19 6.45
CA LEU A 137 -7.39 -21.05 7.86
C LEU A 137 -8.46 -22.06 8.32
N ILE A 138 -9.44 -22.34 7.46
CA ILE A 138 -10.46 -23.37 7.74
C ILE A 138 -9.82 -24.76 7.74
N SER A 139 -8.96 -25.07 6.75
CA SER A 139 -8.31 -26.39 6.67
C SER A 139 -7.38 -26.66 7.86
N ASP A 140 -6.74 -25.61 8.38
CA ASP A 140 -5.80 -25.68 9.51
C ASP A 140 -6.53 -25.59 10.88
N GLY A 141 -7.87 -25.49 10.88
CA GLY A 141 -8.67 -25.36 12.10
C GLY A 141 -8.58 -24.01 12.81
N ALA A 142 -7.99 -23.00 12.14
CA ALA A 142 -7.83 -21.65 12.69
C ALA A 142 -9.03 -20.72 12.39
N ALA A 143 -9.97 -21.16 11.57
CA ALA A 143 -11.25 -20.48 11.31
C ALA A 143 -12.39 -21.48 11.27
N LEU A 144 -13.61 -21.01 11.59
CA LEU A 144 -14.80 -21.83 11.59
C LEU A 144 -15.19 -22.33 10.19
N PRO A 145 -15.67 -23.57 10.06
CA PRO A 145 -16.23 -24.06 8.79
C PRO A 145 -17.38 -23.16 8.33
N GLY A 146 -17.33 -22.76 7.07
CA GLY A 146 -18.34 -21.86 6.48
C GLY A 146 -18.01 -20.37 6.59
N ALA A 147 -16.93 -19.97 7.25
CA ALA A 147 -16.47 -18.59 7.24
C ALA A 147 -16.14 -18.13 5.81
N VAL A 148 -16.64 -16.96 5.42
CA VAL A 148 -16.39 -16.35 4.10
C VAL A 148 -15.78 -14.97 4.26
N PRO A 149 -14.79 -14.59 3.42
CA PRO A 149 -14.20 -13.27 3.49
C PRO A 149 -15.26 -12.18 3.27
N GLN A 150 -15.34 -11.21 4.17
CA GLN A 150 -16.29 -10.10 4.10
C GLN A 150 -15.57 -8.80 3.75
N TRP A 151 -16.20 -7.94 2.96
CA TRP A 151 -15.68 -6.64 2.58
C TRP A 151 -16.46 -5.52 3.25
N LYS A 152 -15.72 -4.54 3.77
CA LYS A 152 -16.29 -3.29 4.29
C LYS A 152 -15.66 -2.11 3.55
N LEU A 153 -16.42 -1.03 3.36
CA LEU A 153 -15.89 0.19 2.72
C LEU A 153 -14.68 0.77 3.50
N ALA A 154 -14.66 0.59 4.80
CA ALA A 154 -13.52 0.97 5.65
C ALA A 154 -12.21 0.29 5.23
N ASP A 155 -12.25 -0.92 4.66
CA ASP A 155 -11.06 -1.64 4.21
C ASP A 155 -10.35 -0.91 3.08
N LEU A 156 -11.11 -0.29 2.15
CA LEU A 156 -10.54 0.56 1.11
C LEU A 156 -9.82 1.78 1.71
N ILE A 157 -10.47 2.43 2.66
CA ILE A 157 -9.91 3.63 3.32
C ILE A 157 -8.62 3.28 4.05
N TRP A 158 -8.62 2.23 4.88
CA TRP A 158 -7.44 1.80 5.61
C TRP A 158 -6.33 1.31 4.68
N THR A 159 -6.66 0.56 3.65
CA THR A 159 -5.67 0.12 2.65
C THR A 159 -5.05 1.32 1.93
N ALA A 160 -5.84 2.32 1.57
CA ALA A 160 -5.34 3.54 0.95
C ALA A 160 -4.44 4.36 1.89
N ILE A 161 -4.84 4.52 3.16
CA ILE A 161 -4.05 5.22 4.17
C ILE A 161 -2.70 4.51 4.39
N ILE A 162 -2.71 3.19 4.57
CA ILE A 162 -1.50 2.39 4.79
C ILE A 162 -0.59 2.48 3.56
N SER A 163 -1.13 2.25 2.35
CA SER A 163 -0.33 2.23 1.13
C SER A 163 0.23 3.61 0.77
N ALA A 164 -0.62 4.63 0.73
CA ALA A 164 -0.20 5.99 0.40
C ALA A 164 0.71 6.58 1.48
N GLY A 165 0.37 6.40 2.75
CA GLY A 165 1.17 6.85 3.88
C GLY A 165 2.56 6.22 3.87
N THR A 166 2.64 4.92 3.63
CA THR A 166 3.92 4.18 3.58
C THR A 166 4.79 4.63 2.42
N LEU A 167 4.23 4.78 1.22
CA LEU A 167 4.97 5.26 0.06
C LEU A 167 5.53 6.67 0.30
N VAL A 168 4.74 7.57 0.88
CA VAL A 168 5.18 8.94 1.23
C VAL A 168 6.27 8.92 2.28
N ILE A 169 6.10 8.15 3.36
CA ILE A 169 7.09 8.05 4.45
C ILE A 169 8.39 7.44 3.92
N GLY A 170 8.32 6.33 3.18
CA GLY A 170 9.48 5.66 2.59
C GLY A 170 10.21 6.55 1.58
N GLY A 171 9.50 7.33 0.79
CA GLY A 171 10.07 8.26 -0.18
C GLY A 171 10.67 9.54 0.41
N ARG A 172 10.38 9.88 1.69
CA ARG A 172 10.83 11.14 2.32
C ARG A 172 12.35 11.33 2.29
N GLY A 173 13.10 10.26 2.60
CA GLY A 173 14.57 10.29 2.61
C GLY A 173 15.15 10.62 1.24
N ALA A 174 14.68 9.94 0.21
CA ALA A 174 15.10 10.16 -1.17
C ALA A 174 14.62 11.53 -1.68
N ALA A 175 13.39 11.95 -1.39
CA ALA A 175 12.87 13.27 -1.74
C ALA A 175 13.70 14.41 -1.10
N LYS A 176 14.15 14.22 0.15
CA LYS A 176 15.04 15.18 0.83
C LYS A 176 16.42 15.24 0.17
N ARG A 177 17.01 14.08 -0.22
CA ARG A 177 18.28 14.05 -0.96
C ARG A 177 18.11 14.71 -2.33
N ALA A 178 17.13 14.30 -3.12
CA ALA A 178 16.85 14.87 -4.44
C ALA A 178 16.65 16.39 -4.40
N SER A 179 16.04 16.93 -3.34
CA SER A 179 15.87 18.37 -3.17
C SER A 179 17.17 19.13 -2.79
N ARG A 180 18.19 18.44 -2.29
CA ARG A 180 19.47 19.03 -1.82
C ARG A 180 20.63 18.79 -2.79
N THR A 181 20.50 17.88 -3.77
CA THR A 181 21.56 17.65 -4.76
C THR A 181 21.93 18.95 -5.45
N PRO A 182 23.21 19.37 -5.46
CA PRO A 182 23.65 20.55 -6.18
C PRO A 182 23.28 20.42 -7.66
N GLU A 183 23.06 21.56 -8.31
CA GLU A 183 22.92 21.60 -9.76
C GLU A 183 24.19 21.01 -10.35
N ALA A 184 24.07 19.86 -11.04
CA ALA A 184 25.20 19.30 -11.75
C ALA A 184 25.56 20.27 -12.87
N LEU A 185 26.73 20.94 -12.72
CA LEU A 185 27.39 21.67 -13.77
C LEU A 185 27.79 20.72 -14.91
#